data_7f0d656abedf9eb57428a72c9b6fd60e
#
_entry.id   7f0d656abedf9eb57428a72c9b6fd60e
#
_cell.length_a   1.000
_cell.length_b   1.000
_cell.length_c   1.000
_cell.angle_alpha   90.00
_cell.angle_beta   90.00
_cell.angle_gamma   90.00
#
_symmetry.space_group_name_H-M   'P 1'
#
loop_
_entity.id
_entity.type
_entity.pdbx_description
1 polymer ?
#
loop_
_entity_poly.entity_id
_entity_poly.type
_entity_poly.pdbx_seq_one_letter_code
_entity_poly.pdbx_strand_id
1 'polypeptide(L)'
;MPVVYGKDTPKLGFGLMRLPKRGFVIDVEQVKTMADLFLEAGFTYFDTAYVYPGSETAIRKALVERHPRDSFTLATKLFAMAAPTETAARKQFVTSLERTGAGYFDYYLLHALMENNYQRYEKLHLWDFVREQKEKGLIRNLGFSFHAGPELLDKLLTEHPEVDFVQLQINYADWENPKVSSRANYETARKHGKLITVMEPVKGGNLANPPRK
;
A
#
# COMPACT_ATOMS: atom_id res chain seq x y z
N MET A 1 -12.20 -4.69 16.86
CA MET A 1 -12.25 -3.22 16.72
C MET A 1 -11.47 -2.85 15.46
N PRO A 2 -11.85 -1.83 14.68
CA PRO A 2 -11.04 -1.43 13.54
C PRO A 2 -9.64 -1.01 14.05
N VAL A 3 -8.59 -1.58 13.45
CA VAL A 3 -7.21 -1.15 13.74
C VAL A 3 -7.08 0.26 13.18
N VAL A 4 -7.16 1.23 14.05
CA VAL A 4 -6.89 2.63 13.69
C VAL A 4 -5.38 2.81 13.70
N TYR A 5 -4.80 3.41 12.68
CA TYR A 5 -3.45 3.93 12.73
C TYR A 5 -3.29 4.74 14.01
N GLY A 6 -2.46 4.30 14.91
CA GLY A 6 -2.33 4.92 16.19
C GLY A 6 -0.91 4.83 16.75
N LYS A 7 -0.77 5.42 17.93
CA LYS A 7 0.48 5.43 18.69
C LYS A 7 0.97 4.00 18.99
N ASP A 8 0.04 3.07 19.15
CA ASP A 8 0.30 1.67 19.50
C ASP A 8 0.37 0.72 18.28
N THR A 9 0.24 1.24 17.06
CA THR A 9 0.40 0.44 15.84
C THR A 9 1.86 0.01 15.69
N PRO A 10 2.15 -1.29 15.52
CA PRO A 10 3.50 -1.77 15.23
C PRO A 10 4.09 -1.05 14.00
N LYS A 11 5.34 -0.57 14.12
CA LYS A 11 5.94 0.35 13.14
C LYS A 11 6.60 -0.34 11.94
N LEU A 12 6.62 -1.67 11.89
CA LEU A 12 7.16 -2.43 10.76
C LEU A 12 6.05 -3.03 9.92
N GLY A 13 6.13 -2.85 8.60
CA GLY A 13 5.26 -3.48 7.60
C GLY A 13 6.01 -4.48 6.74
N PHE A 14 5.31 -5.52 6.29
CA PHE A 14 5.83 -6.56 5.41
C PHE A 14 5.42 -6.32 3.97
N GLY A 15 6.36 -5.83 3.13
CA GLY A 15 6.13 -5.60 1.71
C GLY A 15 6.18 -6.90 0.89
N LEU A 16 5.15 -7.16 0.10
CA LEU A 16 4.96 -8.40 -0.66
C LEU A 16 5.29 -8.24 -2.17
N MET A 17 5.91 -7.14 -2.57
CA MET A 17 6.29 -6.91 -3.96
C MET A 17 7.40 -7.84 -4.44
N ARG A 18 8.37 -8.16 -3.56
CA ARG A 18 9.58 -8.93 -3.88
C ARG A 18 9.63 -10.23 -3.08
N LEU A 19 8.58 -11.05 -3.24
CA LEU A 19 8.52 -12.36 -2.58
C LEU A 19 9.59 -13.32 -3.11
N PRO A 20 10.10 -14.23 -2.27
CA PRO A 20 11.06 -15.24 -2.67
C PRO A 20 10.47 -16.16 -3.76
N LYS A 21 11.33 -16.63 -4.66
CA LYS A 21 10.94 -17.47 -5.79
C LYS A 21 11.82 -18.72 -5.89
N ARG A 22 11.21 -19.81 -6.36
CA ARG A 22 11.91 -20.97 -6.91
C ARG A 22 11.75 -20.93 -8.43
N GLY A 23 12.82 -20.58 -9.14
CA GLY A 23 12.75 -20.25 -10.55
C GLY A 23 11.85 -19.02 -10.79
N PHE A 24 10.78 -19.18 -11.55
CA PHE A 24 9.83 -18.10 -11.87
C PHE A 24 8.59 -18.06 -10.97
N VAL A 25 8.42 -19.05 -10.08
CA VAL A 25 7.24 -19.19 -9.24
C VAL A 25 7.53 -18.71 -7.81
N ILE A 26 6.59 -18.03 -7.19
CA ILE A 26 6.71 -17.61 -5.79
C ILE A 26 6.80 -18.86 -4.90
N ASP A 27 7.80 -18.90 -4.02
CA ASP A 27 7.97 -19.95 -3.00
C ASP A 27 6.99 -19.71 -1.85
N VAL A 28 5.78 -20.21 -2.00
CA VAL A 28 4.71 -20.02 -1.01
C VAL A 28 5.09 -20.60 0.36
N GLU A 29 5.85 -21.70 0.41
CA GLU A 29 6.27 -22.30 1.70
C GLU A 29 7.23 -21.37 2.45
N GLN A 30 8.16 -20.73 1.74
CA GLN A 30 9.01 -19.73 2.34
C GLN A 30 8.20 -18.49 2.78
N VAL A 31 7.23 -18.06 1.98
CA VAL A 31 6.34 -16.94 2.35
C VAL A 31 5.53 -17.26 3.61
N LYS A 32 5.04 -18.50 3.78
CA LYS A 32 4.37 -18.95 5.01
C LYS A 32 5.26 -18.77 6.23
N THR A 33 6.47 -19.31 6.17
CA THR A 33 7.46 -19.18 7.25
C THR A 33 7.73 -17.71 7.59
N MET A 34 7.91 -16.86 6.58
CA MET A 34 8.16 -15.43 6.78
C MET A 34 6.95 -14.73 7.43
N ALA A 35 5.73 -15.06 6.99
CA ALA A 35 4.51 -14.50 7.58
C ALA A 35 4.33 -14.92 9.05
N ASP A 36 4.59 -16.19 9.36
CA ASP A 36 4.51 -16.72 10.73
C ASP A 36 5.50 -16.00 11.65
N LEU A 37 6.77 -15.91 11.27
CA LEU A 37 7.81 -15.20 12.02
C LEU A 37 7.48 -13.71 12.23
N PHE A 38 6.88 -13.07 11.22
CA PHE A 38 6.47 -11.67 11.30
C PHE A 38 5.35 -11.45 12.33
N LEU A 39 4.33 -12.33 12.32
CA LEU A 39 3.25 -12.31 13.28
C LEU A 39 3.71 -12.66 14.70
N GLU A 40 4.58 -13.68 14.84
CA GLU A 40 5.19 -14.07 16.13
C GLU A 40 6.00 -12.94 16.75
N ALA A 41 6.64 -12.11 15.93
CA ALA A 41 7.36 -10.91 16.37
C ALA A 41 6.43 -9.74 16.76
N GLY A 42 5.10 -9.91 16.69
CA GLY A 42 4.10 -8.91 17.05
C GLY A 42 3.79 -7.88 15.97
N PHE A 43 4.24 -8.09 14.73
CA PHE A 43 3.92 -7.20 13.59
C PHE A 43 2.74 -7.75 12.81
N THR A 44 1.90 -6.87 12.27
CA THR A 44 0.60 -7.28 11.69
C THR A 44 0.32 -6.72 10.30
N TYR A 45 1.07 -5.72 9.82
CA TYR A 45 0.79 -5.01 8.56
C TYR A 45 1.45 -5.67 7.36
N PHE A 46 0.65 -6.16 6.40
CA PHE A 46 1.10 -6.74 5.13
C PHE A 46 0.66 -5.87 3.96
N ASP A 47 1.59 -5.59 3.01
CA ASP A 47 1.37 -4.68 1.88
C ASP A 47 1.57 -5.38 0.54
N THR A 48 0.50 -5.49 -0.25
CA THR A 48 0.51 -6.00 -1.63
C THR A 48 -0.08 -4.99 -2.62
N ALA A 49 -0.29 -5.39 -3.85
CA ALA A 49 -1.01 -4.62 -4.88
C ALA A 49 -1.54 -5.55 -5.98
N TYR A 50 -2.63 -5.14 -6.62
CA TYR A 50 -3.21 -5.82 -7.78
C TYR A 50 -2.17 -6.16 -8.87
N VAL A 51 -1.23 -5.23 -9.11
CA VAL A 51 -0.21 -5.35 -10.16
C VAL A 51 1.06 -6.10 -9.71
N TYR A 52 1.15 -6.59 -8.47
CA TYR A 52 2.29 -7.41 -8.06
C TYR A 52 2.06 -8.86 -8.49
N PRO A 53 2.80 -9.39 -9.48
CA PRO A 53 2.49 -10.69 -10.09
C PRO A 53 2.47 -11.83 -9.06
N GLY A 54 1.31 -12.46 -8.88
CA GLY A 54 1.12 -13.59 -7.98
C GLY A 54 1.09 -13.29 -6.48
N SER A 55 1.38 -12.04 -6.08
CA SER A 55 1.52 -11.66 -4.67
C SER A 55 0.21 -11.81 -3.89
N GLU A 56 -0.92 -11.34 -4.43
CA GLU A 56 -2.24 -11.47 -3.77
C GLU A 56 -2.65 -12.93 -3.56
N THR A 57 -2.37 -13.80 -4.54
CA THR A 57 -2.64 -15.24 -4.42
C THR A 57 -1.68 -15.94 -3.46
N ALA A 58 -0.42 -15.50 -3.43
CA ALA A 58 0.57 -16.04 -2.50
C ALA A 58 0.23 -15.70 -1.05
N ILE A 59 -0.17 -14.44 -0.77
CA ILE A 59 -0.53 -14.04 0.59
C ILE A 59 -1.85 -14.68 1.04
N ARG A 60 -2.78 -14.97 0.14
CA ARG A 60 -3.94 -15.80 0.45
C ARG A 60 -3.54 -17.12 1.09
N LYS A 61 -2.66 -17.88 0.42
CA LYS A 61 -2.20 -19.19 0.87
C LYS A 61 -1.28 -19.13 2.08
N ALA A 62 -0.49 -18.07 2.19
CA ALA A 62 0.53 -17.94 3.23
C ALA A 62 -0.01 -17.33 4.53
N LEU A 63 -1.05 -16.50 4.44
CA LEU A 63 -1.56 -15.75 5.58
C LEU A 63 -3.07 -15.93 5.76
N VAL A 64 -3.88 -15.53 4.77
CA VAL A 64 -5.33 -15.38 4.93
C VAL A 64 -6.05 -16.69 5.23
N GLU A 65 -5.63 -17.80 4.60
CA GLU A 65 -6.20 -19.13 4.81
C GLU A 65 -5.70 -19.83 6.09
N ARG A 66 -4.68 -19.25 6.77
CA ARG A 66 -3.97 -19.92 7.88
C ARG A 66 -4.14 -19.22 9.23
N HIS A 67 -4.41 -17.93 9.21
CA HIS A 67 -4.48 -17.11 10.43
C HIS A 67 -5.84 -16.45 10.58
N PRO A 68 -6.33 -16.23 11.82
CA PRO A 68 -7.55 -15.46 12.06
C PRO A 68 -7.50 -14.10 11.37
N ARG A 69 -8.59 -13.70 10.71
CA ARG A 69 -8.63 -12.47 9.90
C ARG A 69 -8.34 -11.19 10.71
N ASP A 70 -8.62 -11.20 11.98
CA ASP A 70 -8.40 -10.09 12.91
C ASP A 70 -6.98 -10.07 13.53
N SER A 71 -6.16 -11.11 13.29
CA SER A 71 -4.77 -11.16 13.77
C SER A 71 -3.78 -10.38 12.90
N PHE A 72 -4.19 -9.94 11.71
CA PHE A 72 -3.35 -9.19 10.79
C PHE A 72 -4.13 -8.08 10.09
N THR A 73 -3.39 -7.13 9.51
CA THR A 73 -3.94 -6.10 8.63
C THR A 73 -3.35 -6.25 7.23
N LEU A 74 -4.21 -6.11 6.21
CA LEU A 74 -3.85 -6.29 4.81
C LEU A 74 -4.12 -5.02 4.01
N ALA A 75 -3.08 -4.57 3.30
CA ALA A 75 -3.14 -3.49 2.32
C ALA A 75 -3.03 -4.05 0.90
N THR A 76 -3.87 -3.57 -0.01
CA THR A 76 -3.69 -3.75 -1.46
C THR A 76 -4.04 -2.47 -2.21
N LYS A 77 -3.79 -2.45 -3.52
CA LYS A 77 -3.82 -1.21 -4.31
C LYS A 77 -4.42 -1.44 -5.68
N LEU A 78 -5.23 -0.47 -6.14
CA LEU A 78 -5.78 -0.37 -7.48
C LEU A 78 -4.87 0.52 -8.35
N PHE A 79 -4.52 0.05 -9.55
CA PHE A 79 -3.68 0.80 -10.49
C PHE A 79 -4.45 1.19 -11.74
N ALA A 80 -4.82 2.46 -11.86
CA ALA A 80 -5.63 2.97 -12.95
C ALA A 80 -5.00 2.78 -14.34
N MET A 81 -3.65 2.80 -14.41
CA MET A 81 -2.94 2.65 -15.68
C MET A 81 -3.01 1.22 -16.26
N ALA A 82 -3.35 0.22 -15.43
CA ALA A 82 -3.57 -1.16 -15.88
C ALA A 82 -5.02 -1.42 -16.33
N ALA A 83 -5.86 -0.38 -16.43
CA ALA A 83 -7.27 -0.51 -16.81
C ALA A 83 -7.63 0.43 -17.96
N PRO A 84 -8.18 -0.06 -19.07
CA PRO A 84 -8.60 0.79 -20.20
C PRO A 84 -9.86 1.62 -19.90
N THR A 85 -10.76 1.12 -19.06
CA THR A 85 -12.05 1.71 -18.72
C THR A 85 -12.30 1.76 -17.22
N GLU A 86 -13.28 2.56 -16.80
CA GLU A 86 -13.75 2.62 -15.42
C GLU A 86 -14.18 1.22 -14.91
N THR A 87 -14.99 0.51 -15.69
CA THR A 87 -15.43 -0.86 -15.34
C THR A 87 -14.24 -1.80 -15.11
N ALA A 88 -13.23 -1.75 -15.96
CA ALA A 88 -12.03 -2.56 -15.80
C ALA A 88 -11.22 -2.17 -14.55
N ALA A 89 -11.15 -0.86 -14.22
CA ALA A 89 -10.50 -0.39 -13.02
C ALA A 89 -11.25 -0.85 -11.75
N ARG A 90 -12.56 -0.67 -11.70
CA ARG A 90 -13.42 -1.13 -10.59
C ARG A 90 -13.34 -2.65 -10.40
N LYS A 91 -13.21 -3.43 -11.48
CA LYS A 91 -13.03 -4.89 -11.42
C LYS A 91 -11.74 -5.30 -10.71
N GLN A 92 -10.69 -4.47 -10.71
CA GLN A 92 -9.46 -4.78 -9.96
C GLN A 92 -9.74 -4.99 -8.47
N PHE A 93 -10.65 -4.21 -7.87
CA PHE A 93 -11.03 -4.34 -6.46
C PHE A 93 -11.65 -5.71 -6.18
N VAL A 94 -12.63 -6.11 -7.00
CA VAL A 94 -13.29 -7.43 -6.87
C VAL A 94 -12.28 -8.55 -7.06
N THR A 95 -11.43 -8.44 -8.09
CA THR A 95 -10.36 -9.42 -8.35
C THR A 95 -9.37 -9.51 -7.18
N SER A 96 -9.02 -8.39 -6.54
CA SER A 96 -8.16 -8.39 -5.36
C SER A 96 -8.82 -9.08 -4.15
N LEU A 97 -10.13 -8.89 -3.93
CA LEU A 97 -10.89 -9.63 -2.92
C LEU A 97 -10.88 -11.14 -3.20
N GLU A 98 -11.11 -11.53 -4.45
CA GLU A 98 -11.09 -12.93 -4.87
C GLU A 98 -9.70 -13.57 -4.72
N ARG A 99 -8.64 -12.87 -5.17
CA ARG A 99 -7.26 -13.36 -5.11
C ARG A 99 -6.75 -13.52 -3.70
N THR A 100 -7.05 -12.55 -2.84
CA THR A 100 -6.61 -12.55 -1.44
C THR A 100 -7.50 -13.41 -0.55
N GLY A 101 -8.78 -13.55 -0.87
CA GLY A 101 -9.78 -14.21 0.00
C GLY A 101 -10.04 -13.46 1.31
N ALA A 102 -9.62 -12.18 1.41
CA ALA A 102 -9.58 -11.45 2.68
C ALA A 102 -10.95 -10.95 3.18
N GLY A 103 -11.97 -10.94 2.31
CA GLY A 103 -13.32 -10.44 2.62
C GLY A 103 -13.43 -8.92 2.70
N TYR A 104 -12.44 -8.25 3.22
CA TYR A 104 -12.29 -6.78 3.27
C TYR A 104 -10.80 -6.41 3.36
N PHE A 105 -10.47 -5.13 3.08
CA PHE A 105 -9.12 -4.61 3.25
C PHE A 105 -9.06 -3.62 4.41
N ASP A 106 -8.04 -3.78 5.26
CA ASP A 106 -7.78 -2.82 6.34
C ASP A 106 -7.25 -1.51 5.76
N TYR A 107 -6.49 -1.60 4.66
CA TYR A 107 -5.93 -0.47 3.94
C TYR A 107 -6.09 -0.67 2.43
N TYR A 108 -6.68 0.29 1.75
CA TYR A 108 -6.79 0.25 0.30
C TYR A 108 -6.25 1.53 -0.31
N LEU A 109 -5.41 1.38 -1.34
CA LEU A 109 -4.73 2.51 -1.94
C LEU A 109 -5.05 2.67 -3.43
N LEU A 110 -5.18 3.91 -3.87
CA LEU A 110 -4.94 4.24 -5.26
C LEU A 110 -3.43 4.23 -5.51
N HIS A 111 -2.97 3.46 -6.51
CA HIS A 111 -1.57 3.06 -6.64
C HIS A 111 -0.75 4.01 -7.50
N ALA A 112 0.40 4.44 -6.99
CA ALA A 112 1.44 5.16 -7.74
C ALA A 112 0.93 6.43 -8.46
N LEU A 113 0.31 7.35 -7.72
CA LEU A 113 -0.09 8.64 -8.25
C LEU A 113 1.16 9.48 -8.56
N MET A 114 1.21 10.00 -9.80
CA MET A 114 2.29 10.78 -10.38
C MET A 114 1.73 11.93 -11.20
N GLU A 115 2.57 12.92 -11.55
CA GLU A 115 2.21 14.06 -12.39
C GLU A 115 1.53 13.65 -13.72
N ASN A 116 1.99 12.56 -14.32
CA ASN A 116 1.52 12.11 -15.63
C ASN A 116 0.32 11.17 -15.59
N ASN A 117 -0.20 10.79 -14.42
CA ASN A 117 -1.26 9.79 -14.33
C ASN A 117 -2.40 10.11 -13.35
N TYR A 118 -2.25 11.06 -12.43
CA TYR A 118 -3.24 11.33 -11.38
C TYR A 118 -4.61 11.67 -11.95
N GLN A 119 -4.68 12.42 -13.08
CA GLN A 119 -5.93 12.79 -13.74
C GLN A 119 -6.74 11.57 -14.23
N ARG A 120 -6.08 10.41 -14.45
CA ARG A 120 -6.77 9.20 -14.83
C ARG A 120 -7.63 8.64 -13.70
N TYR A 121 -7.23 8.82 -12.46
CA TYR A 121 -8.02 8.42 -11.28
C TYR A 121 -9.30 9.25 -11.17
N GLU A 122 -9.22 10.55 -11.47
CA GLU A 122 -10.38 11.44 -11.57
C GLU A 122 -11.30 11.03 -12.73
N LYS A 123 -10.72 10.91 -13.93
CA LYS A 123 -11.45 10.60 -15.17
C LYS A 123 -12.19 9.26 -15.12
N LEU A 124 -11.67 8.30 -14.35
CA LEU A 124 -12.30 6.99 -14.14
C LEU A 124 -13.14 6.94 -12.87
N HIS A 125 -13.44 8.07 -12.23
CA HIS A 125 -14.26 8.19 -11.00
C HIS A 125 -13.83 7.24 -9.88
N LEU A 126 -12.50 7.02 -9.73
CA LEU A 126 -11.99 6.04 -8.80
C LEU A 126 -11.99 6.51 -7.35
N TRP A 127 -11.93 7.82 -7.09
CA TRP A 127 -12.08 8.38 -5.76
C TRP A 127 -13.47 8.12 -5.18
N ASP A 128 -14.52 8.37 -5.98
CA ASP A 128 -15.89 8.06 -5.59
C ASP A 128 -16.08 6.57 -5.35
N PHE A 129 -15.55 5.75 -6.27
CA PHE A 129 -15.63 4.31 -6.15
C PHE A 129 -15.00 3.77 -4.84
N VAL A 130 -13.78 4.19 -4.49
CA VAL A 130 -13.13 3.69 -3.27
C VAL A 130 -13.81 4.20 -2.01
N ARG A 131 -14.38 5.42 -2.04
CA ARG A 131 -15.22 5.96 -0.96
C ARG A 131 -16.47 5.11 -0.75
N GLU A 132 -17.19 4.76 -1.83
CA GLU A 132 -18.31 3.82 -1.76
C GLU A 132 -17.94 2.48 -1.13
N GLN A 133 -16.76 1.92 -1.47
CA GLN A 133 -16.32 0.65 -0.88
C GLN A 133 -15.99 0.82 0.62
N LYS A 134 -15.49 1.98 1.02
CA LYS A 134 -15.27 2.31 2.44
C LYS A 134 -16.61 2.42 3.20
N GLU A 135 -17.61 3.08 2.63
CA GLU A 135 -18.95 3.18 3.21
C GLU A 135 -19.63 1.80 3.35
N LYS A 136 -19.39 0.88 2.41
CA LYS A 136 -19.83 -0.52 2.48
C LYS A 136 -19.06 -1.38 3.49
N GLY A 137 -18.04 -0.83 4.14
CA GLY A 137 -17.18 -1.55 5.10
C GLY A 137 -16.18 -2.52 4.47
N LEU A 138 -16.03 -2.51 3.14
CA LEU A 138 -15.06 -3.34 2.42
C LEU A 138 -13.64 -2.73 2.43
N ILE A 139 -13.53 -1.45 2.73
CA ILE A 139 -12.27 -0.73 2.97
C ILE A 139 -12.38 -0.06 4.34
N ARG A 140 -11.41 -0.26 5.22
CA ARG A 140 -11.37 0.39 6.54
C ARG A 140 -10.66 1.74 6.49
N ASN A 141 -9.48 1.78 5.86
CA ASN A 141 -8.67 2.99 5.70
C ASN A 141 -8.37 3.20 4.22
N LEU A 142 -8.67 4.39 3.70
CA LEU A 142 -8.43 4.79 2.34
C LEU A 142 -7.15 5.62 2.23
N GLY A 143 -6.30 5.28 1.26
CA GLY A 143 -5.07 6.01 0.99
C GLY A 143 -4.67 6.02 -0.47
N PHE A 144 -3.50 6.56 -0.73
CA PHE A 144 -2.83 6.42 -2.03
C PHE A 144 -1.31 6.34 -1.86
N SER A 145 -0.63 5.66 -2.79
CA SER A 145 0.82 5.74 -2.87
C SER A 145 1.22 6.80 -3.89
N PHE A 146 2.28 7.56 -3.56
CA PHE A 146 2.59 8.81 -4.22
C PHE A 146 4.07 8.90 -4.62
N HIS A 147 4.33 9.38 -5.85
CA HIS A 147 5.65 9.47 -6.45
C HIS A 147 5.83 10.77 -7.27
N ALA A 148 5.35 11.88 -6.75
CA ALA A 148 5.47 13.20 -7.39
C ALA A 148 5.91 14.27 -6.39
N GLY A 149 5.85 15.54 -6.78
CA GLY A 149 6.24 16.66 -5.93
C GLY A 149 5.18 17.09 -4.91
N PRO A 150 5.59 17.89 -3.91
CA PRO A 150 4.71 18.29 -2.80
C PRO A 150 3.53 19.16 -3.26
N GLU A 151 3.64 19.89 -4.37
CA GLU A 151 2.55 20.70 -4.92
C GLU A 151 1.37 19.85 -5.37
N LEU A 152 1.64 18.73 -6.06
CA LEU A 152 0.60 17.79 -6.44
C LEU A 152 0.04 17.06 -5.21
N LEU A 153 0.87 16.75 -4.22
CA LEU A 153 0.41 16.15 -2.97
C LEU A 153 -0.55 17.08 -2.21
N ASP A 154 -0.18 18.36 -2.07
CA ASP A 154 -1.02 19.39 -1.42
C ASP A 154 -2.37 19.54 -2.13
N LYS A 155 -2.35 19.59 -3.48
CA LYS A 155 -3.55 19.60 -4.31
C LYS A 155 -4.45 18.40 -4.03
N LEU A 156 -3.91 17.18 -4.16
CA LEU A 156 -4.70 15.95 -4.00
C LEU A 156 -5.29 15.83 -2.59
N LEU A 157 -4.54 16.19 -1.56
CA LEU A 157 -5.04 16.15 -0.17
C LEU A 157 -6.04 17.25 0.14
N THR A 158 -6.03 18.35 -0.62
CA THR A 158 -7.05 19.41 -0.54
C THR A 158 -8.34 18.97 -1.23
N GLU A 159 -8.23 18.33 -2.40
CA GLU A 159 -9.38 17.88 -3.20
C GLU A 159 -10.03 16.60 -2.62
N HIS A 160 -9.25 15.76 -1.94
CA HIS A 160 -9.69 14.49 -1.34
C HIS A 160 -9.41 14.44 0.18
N PRO A 161 -10.11 15.29 0.98
CA PRO A 161 -9.88 15.35 2.42
C PRO A 161 -10.29 14.07 3.17
N GLU A 162 -11.09 13.20 2.55
CA GLU A 162 -11.52 11.89 3.08
C GLU A 162 -10.41 10.83 3.15
N VAL A 163 -9.26 11.07 2.53
CA VAL A 163 -8.09 10.18 2.60
C VAL A 163 -7.55 10.11 4.03
N ASP A 164 -7.35 8.90 4.54
CA ASP A 164 -6.87 8.67 5.90
C ASP A 164 -5.34 8.73 5.98
N PHE A 165 -4.65 8.25 4.94
CA PHE A 165 -3.19 8.12 4.92
C PHE A 165 -2.60 8.22 3.52
N VAL A 166 -1.29 8.47 3.46
CA VAL A 166 -0.50 8.43 2.22
C VAL A 166 0.70 7.49 2.38
N GLN A 167 1.05 6.78 1.30
CA GLN A 167 2.26 5.96 1.26
C GLN A 167 3.34 6.71 0.47
N LEU A 168 4.44 7.06 1.14
CA LEU A 168 5.52 7.89 0.62
C LEU A 168 6.85 7.14 0.61
N GLN A 169 7.67 7.38 -0.41
CA GLN A 169 9.06 6.93 -0.43
C GLN A 169 9.87 7.78 0.53
N ILE A 170 10.32 7.17 1.63
CA ILE A 170 11.13 7.85 2.64
C ILE A 170 12.31 6.96 3.04
N ASN A 171 13.52 7.47 2.88
CA ASN A 171 14.73 6.89 3.41
C ASN A 171 15.80 7.99 3.61
N TYR A 172 16.88 7.69 4.33
CA TYR A 172 17.88 8.67 4.68
C TYR A 172 18.65 9.23 3.47
N ALA A 173 18.77 8.47 2.38
CA ALA A 173 19.47 8.91 1.17
C ALA A 173 18.63 9.82 0.29
N ASP A 174 17.31 9.67 0.33
CA ASP A 174 16.38 10.45 -0.49
C ASP A 174 15.72 11.61 0.26
N TRP A 175 16.07 11.81 1.54
CA TRP A 175 15.42 12.82 2.40
C TRP A 175 15.48 14.23 1.79
N GLU A 176 16.64 14.65 1.31
CA GLU A 176 16.87 15.94 0.65
C GLU A 176 16.97 15.82 -0.88
N ASN A 177 16.64 14.66 -1.46
CA ASN A 177 16.75 14.45 -2.89
C ASN A 177 15.60 15.16 -3.63
N PRO A 178 15.88 16.14 -4.51
CA PRO A 178 14.84 16.94 -5.17
C PRO A 178 13.96 16.14 -6.14
N LYS A 179 14.41 14.96 -6.61
CA LYS A 179 13.62 14.10 -7.50
C LYS A 179 12.60 13.24 -6.74
N VAL A 180 12.89 12.89 -5.50
CA VAL A 180 12.00 12.08 -4.65
C VAL A 180 11.18 12.97 -3.73
N SER A 181 11.76 14.11 -3.31
CA SER A 181 11.11 15.11 -2.44
C SER A 181 10.59 14.52 -1.13
N SER A 182 11.30 13.54 -0.54
CA SER A 182 10.83 12.79 0.64
C SER A 182 10.45 13.73 1.78
N ARG A 183 11.31 14.68 2.14
CA ARG A 183 11.06 15.65 3.21
C ARG A 183 9.85 16.53 2.92
N ALA A 184 9.82 17.16 1.74
CA ALA A 184 8.73 18.07 1.38
C ALA A 184 7.38 17.35 1.33
N ASN A 185 7.33 16.14 0.79
CA ASN A 185 6.13 15.30 0.79
C ASN A 185 5.71 14.90 2.21
N TYR A 186 6.68 14.56 3.08
CA TYR A 186 6.39 14.27 4.48
C TYR A 186 5.76 15.49 5.19
N GLU A 187 6.38 16.67 5.05
CA GLU A 187 5.90 17.91 5.67
C GLU A 187 4.51 18.29 5.14
N THR A 188 4.27 18.14 3.82
CA THR A 188 2.95 18.38 3.20
C THR A 188 1.89 17.44 3.77
N ALA A 189 2.14 16.14 3.81
CA ALA A 189 1.20 15.18 4.37
C ALA A 189 0.88 15.47 5.85
N ARG A 190 1.90 15.86 6.64
CA ARG A 190 1.74 16.25 8.05
C ARG A 190 0.94 17.54 8.22
N LYS A 191 1.13 18.54 7.34
CA LYS A 191 0.32 19.78 7.29
C LYS A 191 -1.17 19.47 7.12
N HIS A 192 -1.52 18.49 6.29
CA HIS A 192 -2.90 18.01 6.10
C HIS A 192 -3.37 17.04 7.19
N GLY A 193 -2.58 16.80 8.24
CA GLY A 193 -2.92 15.88 9.33
C GLY A 193 -2.97 14.40 8.93
N LYS A 194 -2.42 14.04 7.76
CA LYS A 194 -2.47 12.66 7.27
C LYS A 194 -1.44 11.76 7.93
N LEU A 195 -1.82 10.50 8.07
CA LEU A 195 -0.91 9.45 8.48
C LEU A 195 -0.02 9.04 7.31
N ILE A 196 1.18 8.55 7.61
CA ILE A 196 2.17 8.22 6.58
C ILE A 196 2.61 6.77 6.75
N THR A 197 2.46 5.98 5.68
CA THR A 197 3.11 4.69 5.53
C THR A 197 4.37 4.88 4.70
N VAL A 198 5.51 4.39 5.20
CA VAL A 198 6.80 4.52 4.50
C VAL A 198 6.99 3.34 3.56
N MET A 199 7.27 3.62 2.29
CA MET A 199 7.76 2.63 1.32
C MET A 199 9.23 2.91 0.98
N GLU A 200 9.93 1.89 0.48
CA GLU A 200 11.35 1.97 0.06
C GLU A 200 12.31 2.45 1.17
N PRO A 201 12.15 2.04 2.45
CA PRO A 201 13.02 2.51 3.54
C PRO A 201 14.48 2.09 3.34
N VAL A 202 14.71 1.01 2.57
CA VAL A 202 16.05 0.53 2.19
C VAL A 202 16.27 0.58 0.67
N LYS A 203 15.48 1.36 -0.07
CA LYS A 203 15.61 1.62 -1.52
C LYS A 203 15.84 0.34 -2.34
N GLY A 204 14.89 -0.61 -2.19
CA GLY A 204 14.95 -1.91 -2.87
C GLY A 204 16.10 -2.81 -2.45
N GLY A 205 16.73 -2.56 -1.30
CA GLY A 205 17.89 -3.28 -0.78
C GLY A 205 19.21 -2.52 -0.93
N ASN A 206 19.26 -1.46 -1.75
CA ASN A 206 20.51 -0.69 -1.97
C ASN A 206 21.05 -0.04 -0.69
N LEU A 207 20.19 0.24 0.27
CA LEU A 207 20.58 0.86 1.55
C LEU A 207 20.68 -0.16 2.71
N ALA A 208 20.56 -1.46 2.43
CA ALA A 208 20.64 -2.50 3.46
C ALA A 208 22.03 -2.64 4.07
N ASN A 209 23.06 -2.30 3.30
CA ASN A 209 24.47 -2.29 3.75
C ASN A 209 25.03 -0.88 3.64
N PRO A 210 24.77 0.02 4.61
CA PRO A 210 25.33 1.34 4.59
C PRO A 210 26.87 1.30 4.67
N PRO A 211 27.59 2.26 4.06
CA PRO A 211 29.03 2.35 4.18
C PRO A 211 29.45 2.38 5.65
N ARG A 212 30.43 1.59 6.01
CA ARG A 212 31.06 1.73 7.33
C ARG A 212 31.74 3.11 7.40
N LYS A 213 31.47 3.85 8.47
CA LYS A 213 32.19 5.09 8.77
C LYS A 213 33.65 4.82 9.04
#